data_481b61b38d89bdb78c7cce875db5b739
#
_entry.id   481b61b38d89bdb78c7cce875db5b739
#
_cell.length_a   1.000
_cell.length_b   1.000
_cell.length_c   1.000
_cell.angle_alpha   90.00
_cell.angle_beta   90.00
_cell.angle_gamma   90.00
#
_symmetry.space_group_name_H-M   'P 1'
#
loop_
_entity.id
_entity.type
_entity.pdbx_description
1 polymer ?
#
loop_
_entity_poly.entity_id
_entity_poly.type
_entity_poly.pdbx_seq_one_letter_code
_entity_poly.pdbx_strand_id
1 'polypeptide(L)'
;MKKVAIFLMACLASLGASAQIAADAFQRWHQSKFSMFIHFGLYSELGGVWDGKPVKWGYSEQIQSFAGIFSDWYGDTALRFDPKAFDADQIVALAKEAGMRSIVITTKHHDGFCMFRTKTTDYNAYDATPAHRDYIRELADACARGGIRLGLYYSVIDWHFPQAYPISSHNCDFVTPQHHAFSKQQVTELLTSYGPISELWFDMGSNTPEQSKELYDLVHRLQPDCMVSGRVGNDQYDFAVMADNAYPEASLQCPWQSAASMFDETWSYRSWQERGSAHVKAMEKLRSLINVVSFGGNFLLNIGPKGDGSVVPFEREVLEEMGAWLKAHGEAIYATEASPFRQQYDWGKITRKDKQLYLILSGSYPADGKISLDIPGRKLLKAEGPVTAQAQKGNVVTLSVPQSAFTDQTIEVVQLTFDQPVEPQPMNSVKGNSLLTAANATPNYSYSCFDYYSNYRSTVSYTWNIQKNGLRRMELLYTPQEEGKEIELTVDGSLHQVKLGEGKAVNLPNAKVAWGERYLSGPG
;
A
#
# COMPACT_ATOMS: atom_id res chain seq x y z
N MET A 1 -13.56 53.20 4.79
CA MET A 1 -12.75 52.30 3.98
C MET A 1 -12.09 51.09 4.73
N LYS A 2 -12.18 50.99 6.06
CA LYS A 2 -11.61 49.85 6.83
C LYS A 2 -12.56 48.63 7.02
N LYS A 3 -13.86 48.77 6.76
CA LYS A 3 -14.85 47.72 6.99
C LYS A 3 -15.08 46.78 5.77
N VAL A 4 -14.66 47.19 4.57
CA VAL A 4 -14.82 46.36 3.34
C VAL A 4 -13.67 45.34 3.17
N ALA A 5 -12.47 45.64 3.68
CA ALA A 5 -11.32 44.74 3.61
C ALA A 5 -11.45 43.52 4.54
N ILE A 6 -12.18 43.64 5.66
CA ILE A 6 -12.38 42.52 6.60
C ILE A 6 -13.41 41.50 6.08
N PHE A 7 -14.38 41.97 5.30
CA PHE A 7 -15.41 41.06 4.73
C PHE A 7 -14.89 40.25 3.53
N LEU A 8 -13.93 40.80 2.75
CA LEU A 8 -13.30 40.06 1.66
C LEU A 8 -12.29 39.00 2.17
N MET A 9 -11.63 39.25 3.31
CA MET A 9 -10.72 38.26 3.89
C MET A 9 -11.45 37.09 4.55
N ALA A 10 -12.65 37.30 5.10
CA ALA A 10 -13.48 36.24 5.64
C ALA A 10 -14.11 35.34 4.56
N CYS A 11 -14.41 35.87 3.37
CA CYS A 11 -14.91 35.07 2.24
C CYS A 11 -13.81 34.28 1.51
N LEU A 12 -12.54 34.70 1.56
CA LEU A 12 -11.42 33.96 0.98
C LEU A 12 -10.93 32.84 1.91
N ALA A 13 -11.17 32.94 3.23
CA ALA A 13 -10.87 31.88 4.17
C ALA A 13 -11.88 30.71 4.18
N SER A 14 -13.08 30.91 3.60
CA SER A 14 -14.10 29.86 3.51
C SER A 14 -14.12 29.07 2.20
N LEU A 15 -13.28 29.43 1.21
CA LEU A 15 -13.15 28.73 -0.07
C LEU A 15 -11.91 27.81 -0.14
N GLY A 16 -11.15 27.67 0.96
CA GLY A 16 -9.92 26.89 1.02
C GLY A 16 -9.88 25.78 2.06
N ALA A 17 -11.00 25.42 2.67
CA ALA A 17 -11.07 24.23 3.50
C ALA A 17 -11.46 23.01 2.66
N SER A 18 -10.57 22.57 1.76
CA SER A 18 -10.51 21.15 1.43
C SER A 18 -10.19 20.45 2.76
N ALA A 19 -10.97 19.42 3.12
CA ALA A 19 -10.77 18.65 4.33
C ALA A 19 -9.35 18.04 4.30
N GLN A 20 -8.39 18.76 4.86
CA GLN A 20 -7.03 18.30 5.03
C GLN A 20 -7.04 17.42 6.29
N ILE A 21 -6.61 16.17 6.16
CA ILE A 21 -6.44 15.26 7.29
C ILE A 21 -5.68 15.98 8.38
N ALA A 22 -6.10 15.77 9.62
CA ALA A 22 -5.33 16.26 10.76
C ALA A 22 -3.89 15.72 10.66
N ALA A 23 -2.90 16.59 10.71
CA ALA A 23 -1.49 16.21 10.58
C ALA A 23 -1.10 15.06 11.53
N ASP A 24 -1.72 14.99 12.70
CA ASP A 24 -1.52 13.93 13.68
C ASP A 24 -2.08 12.56 13.23
N ALA A 25 -3.22 12.53 12.52
CA ALA A 25 -3.79 11.29 12.00
C ALA A 25 -2.90 10.69 10.92
N PHE A 26 -2.42 11.52 10.01
CA PHE A 26 -1.43 11.13 9.01
C PHE A 26 -0.16 10.59 9.67
N GLN A 27 0.41 11.29 10.64
CA GLN A 27 1.62 10.85 11.33
C GLN A 27 1.42 9.50 12.05
N ARG A 28 0.29 9.33 12.75
CA ARG A 28 -0.03 8.05 13.40
C ARG A 28 -0.12 6.90 12.40
N TRP A 29 -0.72 7.14 11.23
CA TRP A 29 -0.81 6.15 10.16
C TRP A 29 0.57 5.88 9.55
N HIS A 30 1.32 6.91 9.15
CA HIS A 30 2.64 6.81 8.52
C HIS A 30 3.66 6.09 9.41
N GLN A 31 3.67 6.38 10.71
CA GLN A 31 4.60 5.79 11.68
C GLN A 31 4.28 4.33 12.03
N SER A 32 3.12 3.84 11.68
CA SER A 32 2.69 2.45 11.98
C SER A 32 3.50 1.40 11.25
N LYS A 33 3.80 1.63 10.01
CA LYS A 33 4.63 0.81 9.11
C LYS A 33 4.15 -0.61 8.85
N PHE A 34 3.47 -1.28 9.80
CA PHE A 34 3.07 -2.67 9.67
C PHE A 34 1.68 -2.91 10.23
N SER A 35 0.80 -3.51 9.43
CA SER A 35 -0.61 -3.76 9.75
C SER A 35 -1.07 -5.12 9.26
N MET A 36 -2.10 -5.67 9.92
CA MET A 36 -2.77 -6.91 9.51
C MET A 36 -3.87 -6.57 8.51
N PHE A 37 -3.97 -7.34 7.44
CA PHE A 37 -5.15 -7.40 6.60
C PHE A 37 -5.90 -8.72 6.87
N ILE A 38 -7.22 -8.72 6.80
CA ILE A 38 -8.02 -9.93 6.99
C ILE A 38 -9.04 -10.04 5.87
N HIS A 39 -8.90 -11.08 5.04
CA HIS A 39 -9.95 -11.45 4.08
C HIS A 39 -10.78 -12.57 4.68
N PHE A 40 -11.99 -12.24 5.13
CA PHE A 40 -12.92 -13.16 5.78
C PHE A 40 -14.35 -12.91 5.32
N GLY A 41 -15.03 -13.95 4.84
CA GLY A 41 -16.38 -13.89 4.28
C GLY A 41 -16.89 -15.27 3.87
N LEU A 42 -17.98 -15.32 3.08
CA LEU A 42 -18.55 -16.58 2.59
C LEU A 42 -17.54 -17.43 1.81
N TYR A 43 -16.65 -16.82 1.08
CA TYR A 43 -15.56 -17.48 0.36
C TYR A 43 -14.61 -18.27 1.29
N SER A 44 -14.50 -17.88 2.55
CA SER A 44 -13.71 -18.63 3.55
C SER A 44 -14.34 -19.99 3.86
N GLU A 45 -15.67 -20.08 3.86
CA GLU A 45 -16.40 -21.33 4.03
C GLU A 45 -16.17 -22.27 2.85
N LEU A 46 -16.08 -21.73 1.63
CA LEU A 46 -15.80 -22.51 0.43
C LEU A 46 -14.34 -22.97 0.36
N GLY A 47 -13.40 -22.21 0.92
CA GLY A 47 -11.99 -22.58 0.99
C GLY A 47 -11.35 -22.90 -0.36
N GLY A 48 -11.74 -22.20 -1.43
CA GLY A 48 -11.24 -22.43 -2.80
C GLY A 48 -11.78 -23.70 -3.46
N VAL A 49 -12.87 -24.27 -2.96
CA VAL A 49 -13.49 -25.52 -3.48
C VAL A 49 -14.95 -25.25 -3.85
N TRP A 50 -15.36 -25.68 -5.05
CA TRP A 50 -16.74 -25.66 -5.51
C TRP A 50 -17.16 -27.00 -6.08
N ASP A 51 -18.34 -27.49 -5.72
CA ASP A 51 -18.88 -28.80 -6.10
C ASP A 51 -17.85 -29.95 -5.88
N GLY A 52 -17.20 -29.91 -4.70
CA GLY A 52 -16.22 -30.90 -4.29
C GLY A 52 -14.88 -30.85 -5.05
N LYS A 53 -14.64 -29.84 -5.89
CA LYS A 53 -13.42 -29.72 -6.72
C LYS A 53 -12.68 -28.42 -6.39
N PRO A 54 -11.33 -28.49 -6.26
CA PRO A 54 -10.50 -27.27 -6.16
C PRO A 54 -10.66 -26.40 -7.41
N VAL A 55 -10.90 -25.10 -7.19
CA VAL A 55 -10.86 -24.07 -8.25
C VAL A 55 -9.44 -23.59 -8.37
N LYS A 56 -8.72 -24.06 -9.40
CA LYS A 56 -7.26 -23.94 -9.51
C LYS A 56 -6.76 -22.62 -10.10
N TRP A 57 -7.64 -21.74 -10.50
CA TRP A 57 -7.29 -20.44 -11.09
C TRP A 57 -8.02 -19.32 -10.36
N GLY A 58 -7.41 -18.15 -10.36
CA GLY A 58 -7.91 -16.96 -9.68
C GLY A 58 -7.82 -17.03 -8.17
N TYR A 59 -8.28 -15.99 -7.55
CA TYR A 59 -8.29 -15.84 -6.10
C TYR A 59 -9.48 -16.54 -5.46
N SER A 60 -9.30 -17.15 -4.28
CA SER A 60 -10.38 -17.88 -3.61
C SER A 60 -11.50 -16.98 -3.09
N GLU A 61 -11.21 -15.73 -2.74
CA GLU A 61 -12.25 -14.74 -2.39
C GLU A 61 -13.08 -14.29 -3.59
N GLN A 62 -12.61 -14.54 -4.79
CA GLN A 62 -13.32 -14.29 -6.03
C GLN A 62 -13.88 -15.57 -6.66
N ILE A 63 -14.01 -16.66 -5.90
CA ILE A 63 -14.44 -17.98 -6.38
C ILE A 63 -15.78 -17.94 -7.09
N GLN A 64 -16.70 -17.04 -6.69
CA GLN A 64 -17.99 -16.86 -7.36
C GLN A 64 -17.80 -16.54 -8.85
N SER A 65 -16.91 -15.61 -9.18
CA SER A 65 -16.58 -15.24 -10.56
C SER A 65 -15.81 -16.35 -11.28
N PHE A 66 -14.72 -16.82 -10.68
CA PHE A 66 -13.82 -17.78 -11.33
C PHE A 66 -14.44 -19.16 -11.56
N ALA A 67 -15.34 -19.61 -10.69
CA ALA A 67 -16.05 -20.86 -10.87
C ALA A 67 -17.41 -20.71 -11.60
N GLY A 68 -17.80 -19.45 -11.94
CA GLY A 68 -19.06 -19.18 -12.63
C GLY A 68 -20.29 -19.53 -11.79
N ILE A 69 -20.24 -19.25 -10.48
CA ILE A 69 -21.32 -19.61 -9.55
C ILE A 69 -22.43 -18.58 -9.64
N PHE A 70 -23.67 -19.01 -9.89
CA PHE A 70 -24.82 -18.12 -9.85
C PHE A 70 -24.98 -17.50 -8.45
N SER A 71 -25.40 -16.23 -8.39
CA SER A 71 -25.50 -15.48 -7.13
C SER A 71 -26.37 -16.15 -6.08
N ASP A 72 -27.50 -16.76 -6.50
CA ASP A 72 -28.37 -17.49 -5.57
C ASP A 72 -27.66 -18.69 -4.95
N TRP A 73 -26.96 -19.49 -5.76
CA TRP A 73 -26.21 -20.66 -5.26
C TRP A 73 -25.02 -20.28 -4.39
N TYR A 74 -24.34 -19.18 -4.74
CA TYR A 74 -23.29 -18.64 -3.89
C TYR A 74 -23.86 -18.14 -2.56
N GLY A 75 -25.00 -17.42 -2.63
CA GLY A 75 -25.71 -16.90 -1.46
C GLY A 75 -26.16 -17.98 -0.49
N ASP A 76 -26.54 -19.19 -0.98
CA ASP A 76 -26.89 -20.33 -0.14
C ASP A 76 -25.73 -20.77 0.78
N THR A 77 -24.49 -20.36 0.51
CA THR A 77 -23.35 -20.57 1.42
C THR A 77 -23.60 -19.92 2.79
N ALA A 78 -24.33 -18.83 2.85
CA ALA A 78 -24.69 -18.16 4.10
C ALA A 78 -25.47 -19.07 5.06
N LEU A 79 -26.30 -19.99 4.55
CA LEU A 79 -27.12 -20.91 5.35
C LEU A 79 -26.31 -21.89 6.21
N ARG A 80 -25.03 -22.10 5.88
CA ARG A 80 -24.10 -22.96 6.62
C ARG A 80 -22.90 -22.21 7.21
N PHE A 81 -22.78 -20.91 6.95
CA PHE A 81 -21.69 -20.09 7.47
C PHE A 81 -21.91 -19.80 8.95
N ASP A 82 -21.19 -20.56 9.80
CA ASP A 82 -21.31 -20.50 11.27
C ASP A 82 -19.92 -20.50 11.91
N PRO A 83 -19.14 -19.43 11.80
CA PRO A 83 -17.74 -19.36 12.26
C PRO A 83 -17.63 -19.27 13.79
N LYS A 84 -17.86 -20.39 14.47
CA LYS A 84 -17.84 -20.51 15.94
C LYS A 84 -16.47 -20.25 16.55
N ALA A 85 -15.40 -20.47 15.79
CA ALA A 85 -14.04 -20.27 16.26
C ALA A 85 -13.50 -18.86 15.97
N PHE A 86 -14.33 -17.95 15.41
CA PHE A 86 -13.95 -16.56 15.28
C PHE A 86 -13.88 -15.90 16.66
N ASP A 87 -12.66 -15.51 17.05
CA ASP A 87 -12.35 -14.88 18.32
C ASP A 87 -11.58 -13.58 18.06
N ALA A 88 -12.28 -12.46 18.17
CA ALA A 88 -11.72 -11.14 17.89
C ALA A 88 -10.61 -10.73 18.86
N ASP A 89 -10.67 -11.12 20.13
CA ASP A 89 -9.64 -10.82 21.12
C ASP A 89 -8.34 -11.61 20.82
N GLN A 90 -8.43 -12.86 20.38
CA GLN A 90 -7.28 -13.65 19.94
C GLN A 90 -6.65 -13.09 18.64
N ILE A 91 -7.46 -12.60 17.70
CA ILE A 91 -6.96 -11.95 16.47
C ILE A 91 -6.20 -10.68 16.84
N VAL A 92 -6.73 -9.85 17.73
CA VAL A 92 -6.07 -8.64 18.22
C VAL A 92 -4.77 -8.98 18.97
N ALA A 93 -4.78 -10.02 19.81
CA ALA A 93 -3.57 -10.48 20.51
C ALA A 93 -2.48 -10.93 19.53
N LEU A 94 -2.85 -11.71 18.51
CA LEU A 94 -1.91 -12.17 17.46
C LEU A 94 -1.35 -10.99 16.68
N ALA A 95 -2.18 -10.02 16.27
CA ALA A 95 -1.71 -8.84 15.55
C ALA A 95 -0.67 -8.06 16.37
N LYS A 96 -0.91 -7.89 17.68
CA LYS A 96 0.02 -7.21 18.60
C LYS A 96 1.30 -8.01 18.80
N GLU A 97 1.22 -9.32 18.94
CA GLU A 97 2.37 -10.22 19.05
C GLU A 97 3.22 -10.17 17.78
N ALA A 98 2.58 -10.18 16.61
CA ALA A 98 3.25 -9.97 15.32
C ALA A 98 3.88 -8.57 15.14
N GLY A 99 3.67 -7.65 16.10
CA GLY A 99 4.18 -6.28 16.02
C GLY A 99 3.32 -5.33 15.17
N MET A 100 2.14 -5.76 14.73
CA MET A 100 1.24 -4.92 13.92
C MET A 100 0.60 -3.80 14.74
N ARG A 101 0.31 -2.67 14.09
CA ARG A 101 -0.19 -1.44 14.73
C ARG A 101 -1.64 -1.12 14.39
N SER A 102 -2.20 -1.78 13.40
CA SER A 102 -3.61 -1.72 13.02
C SER A 102 -4.05 -3.03 12.38
N ILE A 103 -5.36 -3.20 12.28
CA ILE A 103 -6.01 -4.31 11.59
C ILE A 103 -6.97 -3.71 10.58
N VAL A 104 -6.93 -4.16 9.33
CA VAL A 104 -7.91 -3.87 8.28
C VAL A 104 -8.67 -5.15 7.98
N ILE A 105 -10.00 -5.13 7.99
CA ILE A 105 -10.83 -6.31 7.72
C ILE A 105 -11.82 -6.05 6.59
N THR A 106 -12.08 -7.06 5.77
CA THR A 106 -13.14 -7.01 4.75
C THR A 106 -14.51 -6.90 5.40
N THR A 107 -15.17 -5.75 5.22
CA THR A 107 -16.55 -5.53 5.68
C THR A 107 -17.55 -6.03 4.66
N LYS A 108 -17.26 -5.81 3.38
CA LYS A 108 -17.97 -6.34 2.20
C LYS A 108 -16.94 -6.52 1.09
N HIS A 109 -16.80 -7.73 0.58
CA HIS A 109 -15.99 -8.02 -0.60
C HIS A 109 -16.84 -7.92 -1.89
N HIS A 110 -16.31 -8.28 -3.05
CA HIS A 110 -16.98 -8.17 -4.34
C HIS A 110 -18.27 -9.01 -4.42
N ASP A 111 -18.37 -10.08 -3.65
CA ASP A 111 -19.55 -10.94 -3.55
C ASP A 111 -20.79 -10.27 -2.93
N GLY A 112 -20.60 -9.06 -2.39
CA GLY A 112 -21.66 -8.27 -1.79
C GLY A 112 -22.09 -8.71 -0.38
N PHE A 113 -21.52 -9.80 0.15
CA PHE A 113 -21.86 -10.26 1.49
C PHE A 113 -21.26 -9.36 2.57
N CYS A 114 -22.12 -8.81 3.43
CA CYS A 114 -21.70 -7.89 4.48
C CYS A 114 -21.37 -8.65 5.77
N MET A 115 -20.13 -8.54 6.26
CA MET A 115 -19.70 -9.12 7.53
C MET A 115 -20.16 -8.31 8.76
N PHE A 116 -20.90 -7.22 8.54
CA PHE A 116 -21.49 -6.33 9.53
C PHE A 116 -23.01 -6.29 9.39
N ARG A 117 -23.68 -5.99 10.48
CA ARG A 117 -25.14 -5.82 10.45
C ARG A 117 -25.48 -4.48 9.78
N THR A 118 -26.02 -4.55 8.57
CA THR A 118 -26.47 -3.38 7.80
C THR A 118 -27.98 -3.32 7.69
N LYS A 119 -28.53 -2.13 7.53
CA LYS A 119 -29.97 -1.92 7.24
C LYS A 119 -30.26 -1.87 5.74
N THR A 120 -29.24 -1.95 4.89
CA THR A 120 -29.38 -1.77 3.45
C THR A 120 -29.75 -3.06 2.73
N THR A 121 -29.45 -4.22 3.33
CA THR A 121 -29.72 -5.55 2.77
C THR A 121 -29.73 -6.60 3.88
N ASP A 122 -30.54 -7.66 3.71
CA ASP A 122 -30.52 -8.84 4.58
C ASP A 122 -29.36 -9.80 4.22
N TYR A 123 -28.64 -9.54 3.13
CA TYR A 123 -27.49 -10.32 2.71
C TYR A 123 -26.24 -9.94 3.56
N ASN A 124 -26.32 -10.26 4.83
CA ASN A 124 -25.30 -9.96 5.83
C ASN A 124 -25.16 -11.07 6.87
N ALA A 125 -24.05 -11.08 7.61
CA ALA A 125 -23.71 -12.13 8.55
C ALA A 125 -24.68 -12.26 9.74
N TYR A 126 -25.38 -11.19 10.08
CA TYR A 126 -26.35 -11.21 11.16
C TYR A 126 -27.70 -11.78 10.72
N ASP A 127 -28.22 -11.37 9.57
CA ASP A 127 -29.59 -11.73 9.14
C ASP A 127 -29.62 -13.00 8.30
N ALA A 128 -28.59 -13.27 7.46
CA ALA A 128 -28.59 -14.40 6.52
C ALA A 128 -27.94 -15.68 7.06
N THR A 129 -27.25 -15.65 8.21
CA THR A 129 -26.53 -16.82 8.71
C THR A 129 -27.10 -17.37 10.01
N PRO A 130 -26.90 -18.67 10.33
CA PRO A 130 -27.29 -19.23 11.60
C PRO A 130 -26.56 -18.69 12.81
N ALA A 131 -25.38 -18.04 12.58
CA ALA A 131 -24.56 -17.47 13.63
C ALA A 131 -25.17 -16.20 14.25
N HIS A 132 -25.93 -15.41 13.48
CA HIS A 132 -26.52 -14.13 13.90
C HIS A 132 -25.51 -13.19 14.59
N ARG A 133 -24.29 -13.07 14.00
CA ARG A 133 -23.17 -12.29 14.56
C ARG A 133 -22.80 -11.12 13.66
N ASP A 134 -22.37 -10.00 14.27
CA ASP A 134 -21.75 -8.86 13.60
C ASP A 134 -20.23 -8.91 13.89
N TYR A 135 -19.49 -9.54 12.97
CA TYR A 135 -18.04 -9.78 13.14
C TYR A 135 -17.24 -8.49 13.16
N ILE A 136 -17.73 -7.45 12.47
CA ILE A 136 -17.06 -6.14 12.47
C ILE A 136 -17.25 -5.44 13.82
N ARG A 137 -18.42 -5.55 14.44
CA ARG A 137 -18.67 -5.06 15.79
C ARG A 137 -17.76 -5.74 16.81
N GLU A 138 -17.68 -7.06 16.75
CA GLU A 138 -16.85 -7.83 17.67
C GLU A 138 -15.37 -7.45 17.55
N LEU A 139 -14.86 -7.30 16.32
CA LEU A 139 -13.48 -6.87 16.09
C LEU A 139 -13.25 -5.41 16.49
N ALA A 140 -14.20 -4.51 16.23
CA ALA A 140 -14.10 -3.11 16.65
C ALA A 140 -13.99 -2.98 18.17
N ASP A 141 -14.83 -3.71 18.90
CA ASP A 141 -14.81 -3.72 20.36
C ASP A 141 -13.50 -4.35 20.91
N ALA A 142 -13.02 -5.42 20.29
CA ALA A 142 -11.75 -6.05 20.65
C ALA A 142 -10.54 -5.13 20.34
N CYS A 143 -10.54 -4.44 19.20
CA CYS A 143 -9.52 -3.44 18.87
C CYS A 143 -9.48 -2.30 19.89
N ALA A 144 -10.64 -1.80 20.30
CA ALA A 144 -10.75 -0.77 21.34
C ALA A 144 -10.19 -1.25 22.69
N ARG A 145 -10.56 -2.47 23.12
CA ARG A 145 -10.01 -3.08 24.35
C ARG A 145 -8.50 -3.32 24.26
N GLY A 146 -8.04 -3.80 23.12
CA GLY A 146 -6.64 -4.13 22.87
C GLY A 146 -5.73 -2.92 22.60
N GLY A 147 -6.30 -1.74 22.38
CA GLY A 147 -5.55 -0.53 22.04
C GLY A 147 -4.85 -0.62 20.68
N ILE A 148 -5.42 -1.34 19.72
CA ILE A 148 -4.96 -1.41 18.33
C ILE A 148 -5.97 -0.70 17.42
N ARG A 149 -5.51 -0.08 16.34
CA ARG A 149 -6.39 0.69 15.46
C ARG A 149 -7.13 -0.24 14.50
N LEU A 150 -8.39 0.10 14.19
CA LEU A 150 -9.20 -0.60 13.22
C LEU A 150 -9.25 0.18 11.91
N GLY A 151 -9.01 -0.50 10.81
CA GLY A 151 -9.31 -0.09 9.45
C GLY A 151 -10.36 -1.03 8.84
N LEU A 152 -11.06 -0.55 7.84
CA LEU A 152 -12.13 -1.29 7.18
C LEU A 152 -11.85 -1.36 5.68
N TYR A 153 -11.98 -2.54 5.09
CA TYR A 153 -11.99 -2.72 3.64
C TYR A 153 -13.44 -2.71 3.13
N TYR A 154 -13.67 -2.04 2.02
CA TYR A 154 -14.96 -1.98 1.38
C TYR A 154 -14.81 -2.02 -0.15
N SER A 155 -15.36 -3.07 -0.78
CA SER A 155 -15.45 -3.13 -2.24
C SER A 155 -16.51 -2.18 -2.77
N VAL A 156 -16.16 -1.33 -3.75
CA VAL A 156 -17.12 -0.45 -4.42
C VAL A 156 -17.98 -1.18 -5.45
N ILE A 157 -17.59 -2.40 -5.85
CA ILE A 157 -18.45 -3.28 -6.64
C ILE A 157 -19.19 -4.25 -5.73
N ASP A 158 -20.27 -4.84 -6.25
CA ASP A 158 -21.13 -5.74 -5.50
C ASP A 158 -21.84 -6.70 -6.47
N TRP A 159 -21.37 -7.94 -6.53
CA TRP A 159 -21.90 -8.96 -7.45
C TRP A 159 -23.29 -9.46 -7.09
N HIS A 160 -23.77 -9.16 -5.89
CA HIS A 160 -25.14 -9.45 -5.45
C HIS A 160 -26.12 -8.33 -5.81
N PHE A 161 -25.61 -7.14 -6.15
CA PHE A 161 -26.46 -6.02 -6.52
C PHE A 161 -27.17 -6.28 -7.86
N PRO A 162 -28.48 -5.97 -8.00
CA PRO A 162 -29.27 -6.36 -9.19
C PRO A 162 -28.71 -5.92 -10.54
N GLN A 163 -27.94 -4.83 -10.58
CA GLN A 163 -27.34 -4.28 -11.81
C GLN A 163 -25.89 -4.71 -12.05
N ALA A 164 -25.34 -5.59 -11.22
CA ALA A 164 -23.95 -6.05 -11.32
C ALA A 164 -23.72 -7.14 -12.37
N TYR A 165 -24.65 -7.34 -13.28
CA TYR A 165 -24.56 -8.42 -14.26
C TYR A 165 -23.99 -7.94 -15.61
N PRO A 166 -23.08 -8.69 -16.27
CA PRO A 166 -22.44 -9.94 -15.84
C PRO A 166 -21.40 -9.72 -14.73
N ILE A 167 -21.27 -10.72 -13.85
CA ILE A 167 -20.23 -10.72 -12.81
C ILE A 167 -18.85 -10.75 -13.48
N SER A 168 -17.96 -9.87 -13.03
CA SER A 168 -16.61 -9.74 -13.54
C SER A 168 -15.60 -9.63 -12.40
N SER A 169 -14.43 -10.27 -12.55
CA SER A 169 -13.30 -10.08 -11.66
C SER A 169 -12.43 -8.88 -12.03
N HIS A 170 -12.89 -8.04 -12.97
CA HIS A 170 -12.17 -6.85 -13.43
C HIS A 170 -12.62 -5.61 -12.65
N ASN A 171 -11.73 -4.65 -12.56
CA ASN A 171 -11.96 -3.38 -11.87
C ASN A 171 -12.86 -2.40 -12.63
N CYS A 172 -13.50 -2.82 -13.69
CA CYS A 172 -14.29 -1.97 -14.58
C CYS A 172 -15.79 -2.24 -14.50
N ASP A 173 -16.26 -2.91 -13.44
CA ASP A 173 -17.67 -3.14 -13.21
C ASP A 173 -18.38 -1.80 -12.98
N PHE A 174 -19.45 -1.55 -13.73
CA PHE A 174 -20.15 -0.28 -13.71
C PHE A 174 -20.93 -0.07 -12.39
N VAL A 175 -20.65 1.04 -11.71
CA VAL A 175 -21.37 1.45 -10.49
C VAL A 175 -22.53 2.38 -10.86
N THR A 176 -23.77 1.87 -10.86
CA THR A 176 -24.96 2.66 -11.13
C THR A 176 -25.20 3.73 -10.05
N PRO A 177 -25.97 4.80 -10.32
CA PRO A 177 -26.35 5.77 -9.29
C PRO A 177 -27.06 5.14 -8.08
N GLN A 178 -27.86 4.09 -8.29
CA GLN A 178 -28.54 3.35 -7.22
C GLN A 178 -27.54 2.58 -6.37
N HIS A 179 -26.59 1.89 -7.01
CA HIS A 179 -25.53 1.16 -6.31
C HIS A 179 -24.63 2.14 -5.52
N HIS A 180 -24.29 3.28 -6.10
CA HIS A 180 -23.52 4.31 -5.41
C HIS A 180 -24.25 4.86 -4.17
N ALA A 181 -25.58 5.12 -4.29
CA ALA A 181 -26.39 5.54 -3.15
C ALA A 181 -26.44 4.47 -2.04
N PHE A 182 -26.57 3.20 -2.41
CA PHE A 182 -26.47 2.05 -1.51
C PHE A 182 -25.11 1.99 -0.80
N SER A 183 -24.02 2.12 -1.54
CA SER A 183 -22.64 2.13 -0.99
C SER A 183 -22.43 3.29 -0.01
N LYS A 184 -22.95 4.50 -0.32
CA LYS A 184 -22.88 5.64 0.62
C LYS A 184 -23.61 5.38 1.93
N GLN A 185 -24.74 4.68 1.91
CA GLN A 185 -25.45 4.30 3.13
C GLN A 185 -24.63 3.32 3.96
N GLN A 186 -24.06 2.26 3.36
CA GLN A 186 -23.22 1.30 4.04
C GLN A 186 -21.96 1.93 4.63
N VAL A 187 -21.28 2.78 3.87
CA VAL A 187 -20.11 3.54 4.34
C VAL A 187 -20.49 4.45 5.53
N THR A 188 -21.68 5.07 5.48
CA THR A 188 -22.18 5.88 6.60
C THR A 188 -22.40 5.02 7.85
N GLU A 189 -23.02 3.84 7.73
CA GLU A 189 -23.21 2.92 8.85
C GLU A 189 -21.87 2.49 9.46
N LEU A 190 -20.91 2.11 8.62
CA LEU A 190 -19.56 1.71 9.03
C LEU A 190 -18.82 2.81 9.79
N LEU A 191 -18.88 4.04 9.32
CA LEU A 191 -18.16 5.17 9.92
C LEU A 191 -18.89 5.79 11.14
N THR A 192 -20.17 5.50 11.33
CA THR A 192 -20.93 6.06 12.47
C THR A 192 -21.22 5.08 13.58
N SER A 193 -21.05 3.76 13.32
CA SER A 193 -21.49 2.74 14.26
C SER A 193 -20.35 1.92 14.88
N TYR A 194 -19.15 1.88 14.29
CA TYR A 194 -18.07 0.96 14.68
C TYR A 194 -16.88 1.65 15.39
N GLY A 195 -17.08 2.87 15.91
CA GLY A 195 -16.05 3.64 16.62
C GLY A 195 -15.07 4.32 15.66
N PRO A 196 -13.89 4.75 16.17
CA PRO A 196 -12.87 5.40 15.35
C PRO A 196 -12.25 4.45 14.33
N ILE A 197 -12.27 4.83 13.06
CA ILE A 197 -11.69 4.08 11.95
C ILE A 197 -10.42 4.78 11.48
N SER A 198 -9.29 4.06 11.47
CA SER A 198 -8.00 4.63 11.09
C SER A 198 -7.79 4.76 9.60
N GLU A 199 -8.38 3.84 8.83
CA GLU A 199 -8.33 3.84 7.37
C GLU A 199 -9.55 3.14 6.78
N LEU A 200 -10.09 3.69 5.71
CA LEU A 200 -11.09 3.05 4.87
C LEU A 200 -10.44 2.64 3.55
N TRP A 201 -10.26 1.36 3.40
CA TRP A 201 -9.60 0.72 2.27
C TRP A 201 -10.64 0.36 1.21
N PHE A 202 -10.95 1.32 0.33
CA PHE A 202 -11.77 1.05 -0.85
C PHE A 202 -11.02 0.16 -1.82
N ASP A 203 -11.76 -0.63 -2.57
CA ASP A 203 -11.21 -1.49 -3.63
C ASP A 203 -12.07 -1.46 -4.89
N MET A 204 -11.44 -1.79 -6.01
CA MET A 204 -12.03 -1.91 -7.34
C MET A 204 -12.40 -0.60 -8.05
N GLY A 205 -12.00 0.54 -7.67
CA GLY A 205 -11.95 1.83 -8.38
C GLY A 205 -12.94 2.14 -9.53
N SER A 206 -14.05 1.41 -9.61
CA SER A 206 -15.02 1.46 -10.73
C SER A 206 -15.95 2.66 -10.72
N ASN A 207 -15.71 3.60 -9.82
CA ASN A 207 -16.50 4.81 -9.66
C ASN A 207 -16.24 5.84 -10.77
N THR A 208 -17.22 6.67 -11.07
CA THR A 208 -16.97 7.91 -11.81
C THR A 208 -16.16 8.90 -10.94
N PRO A 209 -15.55 9.94 -11.54
CA PRO A 209 -14.84 10.97 -10.76
C PRO A 209 -15.71 11.62 -9.67
N GLU A 210 -16.99 11.87 -9.97
CA GLU A 210 -17.95 12.44 -9.02
C GLU A 210 -18.25 11.46 -7.87
N GLN A 211 -18.43 10.17 -8.18
CA GLN A 211 -18.70 9.13 -7.20
C GLN A 211 -17.50 8.92 -6.25
N SER A 212 -16.29 8.90 -6.79
CA SER A 212 -15.07 8.82 -5.97
C SER A 212 -14.94 10.01 -5.03
N LYS A 213 -15.18 11.23 -5.56
CA LYS A 213 -15.15 12.44 -4.76
C LYS A 213 -16.23 12.45 -3.67
N GLU A 214 -17.44 12.02 -3.97
CA GLU A 214 -18.53 11.95 -2.98
C GLU A 214 -18.20 10.96 -1.85
N LEU A 215 -17.60 9.81 -2.13
CA LEU A 215 -17.17 8.85 -1.12
C LEU A 215 -16.02 9.43 -0.28
N TYR A 216 -15.02 10.02 -0.90
CA TYR A 216 -13.91 10.68 -0.22
C TYR A 216 -14.39 11.77 0.74
N ASP A 217 -15.23 12.69 0.26
CA ASP A 217 -15.81 13.76 1.06
C ASP A 217 -16.72 13.22 2.20
N LEU A 218 -17.45 12.12 1.95
CA LEU A 218 -18.29 11.47 2.95
C LEU A 218 -17.44 10.95 4.12
N VAL A 219 -16.33 10.27 3.81
CA VAL A 219 -15.42 9.72 4.84
C VAL A 219 -14.90 10.85 5.72
N HIS A 220 -14.31 11.89 5.14
CA HIS A 220 -13.72 12.99 5.91
C HIS A 220 -14.73 13.85 6.64
N ARG A 221 -15.97 13.93 6.15
CA ARG A 221 -17.06 14.59 6.86
C ARG A 221 -17.48 13.83 8.10
N LEU A 222 -17.50 12.49 8.06
CA LEU A 222 -17.92 11.64 9.19
C LEU A 222 -16.78 11.37 10.16
N GLN A 223 -15.59 11.11 9.64
CA GLN A 223 -14.38 10.84 10.41
C GLN A 223 -13.17 11.53 9.77
N PRO A 224 -12.85 12.78 10.15
CA PRO A 224 -11.76 13.56 9.56
C PRO A 224 -10.37 12.90 9.68
N ASP A 225 -10.18 12.02 10.66
CA ASP A 225 -8.92 11.31 10.92
C ASP A 225 -8.82 9.96 10.17
N CYS A 226 -9.85 9.55 9.43
CA CYS A 226 -9.86 8.31 8.67
C CYS A 226 -9.12 8.49 7.34
N MET A 227 -8.06 7.72 7.11
CA MET A 227 -7.28 7.73 5.88
C MET A 227 -8.02 6.98 4.76
N VAL A 228 -8.08 7.54 3.56
CA VAL A 228 -8.76 6.95 2.40
C VAL A 228 -7.76 6.37 1.42
N SER A 229 -7.93 5.10 1.04
CA SER A 229 -7.08 4.40 0.07
C SER A 229 -7.29 4.86 -1.37
N GLY A 230 -6.22 4.83 -2.18
CA GLY A 230 -6.25 5.24 -3.58
C GLY A 230 -7.14 4.40 -4.49
N ARG A 231 -7.56 3.21 -4.04
CA ARG A 231 -8.44 2.35 -4.83
C ARG A 231 -9.93 2.76 -4.81
N VAL A 232 -10.29 3.88 -4.19
CA VAL A 232 -11.58 4.55 -4.48
C VAL A 232 -11.62 5.11 -5.90
N GLY A 233 -10.44 5.33 -6.49
CA GLY A 233 -10.25 5.76 -7.87
C GLY A 233 -10.22 7.27 -8.06
N ASN A 234 -9.90 7.69 -9.30
CA ASN A 234 -9.97 9.09 -9.79
C ASN A 234 -9.16 10.08 -8.94
N ASP A 235 -7.97 9.66 -8.46
CA ASP A 235 -7.02 10.47 -7.67
C ASP A 235 -7.63 11.08 -6.38
N GLN A 236 -8.67 10.46 -5.84
CA GLN A 236 -9.27 10.83 -4.57
C GLN A 236 -8.68 9.94 -3.47
N TYR A 237 -7.61 10.38 -2.77
CA TYR A 237 -6.98 9.54 -1.76
C TYR A 237 -6.09 10.33 -0.78
N ASP A 238 -5.81 9.71 0.35
CA ASP A 238 -4.82 10.16 1.32
C ASP A 238 -3.52 9.38 1.22
N PHE A 239 -3.61 8.14 0.77
CA PHE A 239 -2.45 7.29 0.48
C PHE A 239 -2.67 6.44 -0.79
N ALA A 240 -1.64 6.36 -1.61
CA ALA A 240 -1.63 5.50 -2.78
C ALA A 240 -1.52 4.02 -2.37
N VAL A 241 -2.15 3.14 -3.13
CA VAL A 241 -2.06 1.69 -2.94
C VAL A 241 -1.37 1.09 -4.14
N MET A 242 -0.37 0.26 -3.90
CA MET A 242 0.32 -0.47 -4.97
C MET A 242 -0.58 -1.57 -5.56
N ALA A 243 -0.21 -2.12 -6.71
CA ALA A 243 -0.84 -3.33 -7.21
C ALA A 243 -0.66 -4.49 -6.20
N ASP A 244 -1.51 -5.51 -6.30
CA ASP A 244 -1.49 -6.65 -5.39
C ASP A 244 -0.11 -7.33 -5.37
N ASN A 245 0.42 -7.55 -4.16
CA ASN A 245 1.75 -8.13 -3.95
C ASN A 245 2.91 -7.38 -4.66
N ALA A 246 2.70 -6.11 -5.03
CA ALA A 246 3.69 -5.30 -5.73
C ALA A 246 4.38 -4.31 -4.79
N TYR A 247 5.66 -4.09 -5.05
CA TYR A 247 6.50 -3.18 -4.30
C TYR A 247 7.19 -2.18 -5.24
N PRO A 248 7.21 -0.88 -4.92
CA PRO A 248 7.96 0.08 -5.71
C PRO A 248 9.47 -0.18 -5.56
N GLU A 249 10.21 0.18 -6.60
CA GLU A 249 11.68 0.05 -6.64
C GLU A 249 12.40 1.34 -6.18
N ALA A 250 11.64 2.35 -5.77
CA ALA A 250 12.14 3.64 -5.31
C ALA A 250 11.17 4.29 -4.33
N SER A 251 11.66 5.27 -3.55
CA SER A 251 10.80 6.07 -2.67
C SER A 251 9.82 6.92 -3.48
N LEU A 252 8.55 6.91 -3.07
CA LEU A 252 7.51 7.74 -3.66
C LEU A 252 7.40 9.08 -2.94
N GLN A 253 6.85 10.09 -3.62
CA GLN A 253 6.64 11.43 -3.05
C GLN A 253 5.27 11.61 -2.39
N CYS A 254 4.44 10.58 -2.41
CA CYS A 254 3.15 10.55 -1.73
C CYS A 254 3.17 9.51 -0.61
N PRO A 255 2.27 9.60 0.38
CA PRO A 255 1.99 8.50 1.29
C PRO A 255 1.52 7.27 0.52
N TRP A 256 1.98 6.09 0.90
CA TRP A 256 1.62 4.87 0.19
C TRP A 256 1.66 3.62 1.06
N GLN A 257 0.94 2.61 0.61
CA GLN A 257 0.86 1.31 1.26
C GLN A 257 0.95 0.20 0.22
N SER A 258 1.69 -0.87 0.52
CA SER A 258 1.65 -2.13 -0.21
C SER A 258 0.88 -3.16 0.59
N ALA A 259 -0.17 -3.69 -0.03
CA ALA A 259 -0.87 -4.86 0.49
C ALA A 259 -0.25 -6.13 -0.10
N ALA A 260 0.02 -7.10 0.76
CA ALA A 260 0.56 -8.39 0.36
C ALA A 260 -0.22 -9.53 1.02
N SER A 261 -0.48 -10.56 0.25
CA SER A 261 -1.06 -11.81 0.75
C SER A 261 0.03 -12.74 1.30
N MET A 262 -0.36 -13.72 2.10
CA MET A 262 0.57 -14.75 2.57
C MET A 262 1.10 -15.58 1.39
N PHE A 263 0.25 -15.84 0.40
CA PHE A 263 0.55 -16.52 -0.85
C PHE A 263 -0.03 -15.70 -2.01
N ASP A 264 0.75 -15.45 -3.05
CA ASP A 264 0.39 -14.56 -4.16
C ASP A 264 -0.89 -15.00 -4.91
N GLU A 265 -1.25 -16.29 -4.78
CA GLU A 265 -2.39 -16.89 -5.47
C GLU A 265 -3.75 -16.69 -4.77
N THR A 266 -3.79 -16.12 -3.55
CA THR A 266 -5.05 -15.95 -2.81
C THR A 266 -4.91 -14.99 -1.62
N TRP A 267 -5.97 -14.23 -1.35
CA TRP A 267 -6.10 -13.41 -0.13
C TRP A 267 -6.90 -14.15 0.94
N SER A 268 -7.91 -14.94 0.56
CA SER A 268 -8.70 -15.71 1.51
C SER A 268 -8.17 -17.12 1.74
N TYR A 269 -8.77 -17.80 2.70
CA TYR A 269 -8.47 -19.20 2.98
C TYR A 269 -8.62 -20.09 1.75
N ARG A 270 -7.60 -20.90 1.51
CA ARG A 270 -7.58 -21.93 0.48
C ARG A 270 -7.18 -23.25 1.13
N SER A 271 -8.13 -24.21 1.18
CA SER A 271 -7.94 -25.47 1.93
C SER A 271 -6.83 -26.35 1.37
N TRP A 272 -6.60 -26.28 0.07
CA TRP A 272 -5.60 -27.05 -0.68
C TRP A 272 -4.32 -26.25 -0.98
N GLN A 273 -4.10 -25.10 -0.33
CA GLN A 273 -2.88 -24.30 -0.46
C GLN A 273 -1.68 -25.09 0.06
N GLU A 274 -0.65 -25.22 -0.78
CA GLU A 274 0.67 -25.71 -0.35
C GLU A 274 1.37 -24.60 0.45
N ARG A 275 1.80 -24.92 1.67
CA ARG A 275 2.29 -23.90 2.61
C ARG A 275 3.78 -23.92 2.84
N GLY A 276 4.43 -25.09 2.75
CA GLY A 276 5.87 -25.22 2.97
C GLY A 276 6.28 -24.93 4.41
N SER A 277 7.41 -24.24 4.59
CA SER A 277 7.97 -23.88 5.90
C SER A 277 7.49 -22.50 6.34
N ALA A 278 6.95 -22.40 7.56
CA ALA A 278 6.54 -21.12 8.16
C ALA A 278 7.74 -20.17 8.33
N HIS A 279 8.89 -20.69 8.75
CA HIS A 279 10.13 -19.91 8.85
C HIS A 279 10.55 -19.27 7.52
N VAL A 280 10.58 -20.05 6.43
CA VAL A 280 10.92 -19.52 5.10
C VAL A 280 9.94 -18.42 4.68
N LYS A 281 8.65 -18.62 4.93
CA LYS A 281 7.62 -17.63 4.63
C LYS A 281 7.74 -16.38 5.51
N ALA A 282 8.06 -16.54 6.79
CA ALA A 282 8.30 -15.42 7.70
C ALA A 282 9.47 -14.55 7.22
N MET A 283 10.58 -15.19 6.82
CA MET A 283 11.75 -14.49 6.28
C MET A 283 11.44 -13.78 4.95
N GLU A 284 10.61 -14.37 4.09
CA GLU A 284 10.10 -13.74 2.85
C GLU A 284 9.30 -12.47 3.18
N LYS A 285 8.33 -12.56 4.10
CA LYS A 285 7.47 -11.42 4.43
C LYS A 285 8.20 -10.36 5.27
N LEU A 286 9.20 -10.72 6.06
CA LEU A 286 10.10 -9.77 6.70
C LEU A 286 10.91 -8.98 5.66
N ARG A 287 11.46 -9.64 4.65
CA ARG A 287 12.15 -8.94 3.55
C ARG A 287 11.21 -8.00 2.79
N SER A 288 9.95 -8.38 2.59
CA SER A 288 8.92 -7.52 1.99
C SER A 288 8.63 -6.28 2.85
N LEU A 289 8.42 -6.47 4.17
CA LEU A 289 8.23 -5.37 5.13
C LEU A 289 9.43 -4.41 5.10
N ILE A 290 10.65 -4.94 5.20
CA ILE A 290 11.89 -4.16 5.18
C ILE A 290 12.01 -3.38 3.87
N ASN A 291 11.72 -4.01 2.73
CA ASN A 291 11.75 -3.34 1.43
C ASN A 291 10.77 -2.17 1.39
N VAL A 292 9.50 -2.40 1.75
CA VAL A 292 8.44 -1.37 1.76
C VAL A 292 8.83 -0.19 2.66
N VAL A 293 9.27 -0.46 3.88
CA VAL A 293 9.60 0.58 4.85
C VAL A 293 10.86 1.35 4.44
N SER A 294 11.85 0.70 3.82
CA SER A 294 13.06 1.35 3.32
C SER A 294 12.79 2.37 2.22
N PHE A 295 11.66 2.25 1.52
CA PHE A 295 11.16 3.21 0.54
C PHE A 295 10.11 4.17 1.10
N GLY A 296 9.82 4.13 2.41
CA GLY A 296 8.95 5.06 3.11
C GLY A 296 7.48 4.65 3.17
N GLY A 297 7.12 3.47 2.67
CA GLY A 297 5.75 2.95 2.68
C GLY A 297 5.31 2.31 3.99
N ASN A 298 4.05 1.91 4.01
CA ASN A 298 3.44 1.05 5.01
C ASN A 298 3.15 -0.32 4.41
N PHE A 299 3.34 -1.38 5.19
CA PHE A 299 3.12 -2.76 4.77
C PHE A 299 1.86 -3.32 5.42
N LEU A 300 0.94 -3.83 4.61
CA LEU A 300 -0.32 -4.42 5.02
C LEU A 300 -0.29 -5.91 4.65
N LEU A 301 -0.05 -6.79 5.64
CA LEU A 301 0.10 -8.24 5.42
C LEU A 301 -1.20 -8.97 5.75
N ASN A 302 -1.68 -9.73 4.80
CA ASN A 302 -2.96 -10.41 4.85
C ASN A 302 -2.87 -11.79 5.52
N ILE A 303 -3.93 -12.12 6.27
CA ILE A 303 -4.31 -13.48 6.67
C ILE A 303 -5.68 -13.84 6.11
N GLY A 304 -5.91 -15.13 5.89
CA GLY A 304 -7.19 -15.68 5.44
C GLY A 304 -7.77 -16.68 6.44
N PRO A 305 -8.58 -16.24 7.42
CA PRO A 305 -9.21 -17.18 8.36
C PRO A 305 -10.06 -18.24 7.64
N LYS A 306 -10.12 -19.43 8.21
CA LYS A 306 -10.95 -20.53 7.72
C LYS A 306 -12.45 -20.21 7.85
N GLY A 307 -13.29 -21.00 7.18
CA GLY A 307 -14.75 -20.86 7.28
C GLY A 307 -15.29 -20.98 8.71
N ASP A 308 -14.64 -21.75 9.58
CA ASP A 308 -14.98 -21.83 11.00
C ASP A 308 -14.56 -20.60 11.83
N GLY A 309 -13.87 -19.63 11.20
CA GLY A 309 -13.37 -18.41 11.82
C GLY A 309 -11.97 -18.53 12.45
N SER A 310 -11.38 -19.72 12.51
CA SER A 310 -10.06 -19.90 13.09
C SER A 310 -8.94 -19.36 12.18
N VAL A 311 -7.91 -18.76 12.79
CA VAL A 311 -6.68 -18.40 12.07
C VAL A 311 -5.94 -19.67 11.67
N VAL A 312 -5.44 -19.71 10.43
CA VAL A 312 -4.65 -20.83 9.91
C VAL A 312 -3.37 -20.99 10.75
N PRO A 313 -3.07 -22.17 11.31
CA PRO A 313 -1.89 -22.35 12.18
C PRO A 313 -0.57 -21.91 11.53
N PHE A 314 -0.39 -22.21 10.24
CA PHE A 314 0.77 -21.76 9.47
C PHE A 314 0.92 -20.23 9.45
N GLU A 315 -0.18 -19.49 9.23
CA GLU A 315 -0.16 -18.02 9.21
C GLU A 315 0.16 -17.47 10.61
N ARG A 316 -0.34 -18.12 11.66
CA ARG A 316 0.01 -17.79 13.05
C ARG A 316 1.51 -17.93 13.28
N GLU A 317 2.11 -19.07 12.93
CA GLU A 317 3.55 -19.30 13.08
C GLU A 317 4.38 -18.26 12.35
N VAL A 318 4.01 -17.94 11.11
CA VAL A 318 4.67 -16.88 10.31
C VAL A 318 4.63 -15.54 11.05
N LEU A 319 3.46 -15.15 11.57
CA LEU A 319 3.29 -13.88 12.26
C LEU A 319 4.04 -13.83 13.60
N GLU A 320 4.06 -14.91 14.35
CA GLU A 320 4.80 -15.04 15.61
C GLU A 320 6.31 -14.90 15.37
N GLU A 321 6.86 -15.52 14.33
CA GLU A 321 8.28 -15.37 13.96
C GLU A 321 8.61 -13.93 13.52
N MET A 322 7.76 -13.31 12.70
CA MET A 322 7.94 -11.90 12.33
C MET A 322 7.90 -11.00 13.56
N GLY A 323 6.99 -11.28 14.51
CA GLY A 323 6.88 -10.56 15.77
C GLY A 323 8.10 -10.69 16.65
N ALA A 324 8.69 -11.88 16.73
CA ALA A 324 9.93 -12.11 17.48
C ALA A 324 11.09 -11.26 16.93
N TRP A 325 11.24 -11.19 15.59
CA TRP A 325 12.23 -10.32 14.95
C TRP A 325 11.96 -8.84 15.23
N LEU A 326 10.70 -8.40 15.09
CA LEU A 326 10.30 -7.01 15.31
C LEU A 326 10.45 -6.58 16.79
N LYS A 327 10.32 -7.50 17.72
CA LYS A 327 10.59 -7.23 19.14
C LYS A 327 12.06 -6.87 19.39
N ALA A 328 12.98 -7.47 18.64
CA ALA A 328 14.41 -7.20 18.73
C ALA A 328 14.85 -5.99 17.89
N HIS A 329 14.23 -5.76 16.73
CA HIS A 329 14.72 -4.82 15.72
C HIS A 329 13.67 -3.79 15.28
N GLY A 330 12.57 -3.65 15.99
CA GLY A 330 11.46 -2.76 15.61
C GLY A 330 11.83 -1.28 15.49
N GLU A 331 12.91 -0.85 16.14
CA GLU A 331 13.44 0.52 16.01
C GLU A 331 13.87 0.84 14.57
N ALA A 332 14.31 -0.17 13.81
CA ALA A 332 14.67 -0.05 12.41
C ALA A 332 13.45 0.04 11.47
N ILE A 333 12.24 -0.18 11.99
CA ILE A 333 10.99 -0.24 11.23
C ILE A 333 10.03 0.89 11.63
N TYR A 334 9.62 0.95 12.91
CA TYR A 334 8.56 1.85 13.34
C TYR A 334 9.02 3.31 13.44
N ALA A 335 8.16 4.21 12.95
CA ALA A 335 8.43 5.65 12.92
C ALA A 335 9.73 6.01 12.20
N THR A 336 10.17 5.16 11.26
CA THR A 336 11.31 5.46 10.40
C THR A 336 10.85 6.12 9.11
N GLU A 337 11.78 6.84 8.49
CA GLU A 337 11.67 7.42 7.18
C GLU A 337 12.43 6.57 6.15
N ALA A 338 12.14 6.81 4.87
CA ALA A 338 12.85 6.17 3.77
C ALA A 338 14.37 6.33 3.86
N SER A 339 15.09 5.43 3.20
CA SER A 339 16.53 5.54 3.00
C SER A 339 16.90 6.96 2.52
N PRO A 340 17.92 7.59 3.11
CA PRO A 340 18.39 8.86 2.61
C PRO A 340 19.17 8.74 1.30
N PHE A 341 19.53 7.52 0.91
CA PHE A 341 20.29 7.23 -0.30
C PHE A 341 19.38 6.81 -1.44
N ARG A 342 19.70 7.27 -2.64
CA ARG A 342 19.03 6.81 -3.87
C ARG A 342 19.58 5.49 -4.38
N GLN A 343 20.84 5.25 -4.08
CA GLN A 343 21.51 4.00 -4.43
C GLN A 343 20.86 2.83 -3.71
N GLN A 344 20.59 1.77 -4.45
CA GLN A 344 20.23 0.46 -3.91
C GLN A 344 21.51 -0.32 -3.62
N TYR A 345 21.47 -1.14 -2.58
CA TYR A 345 22.60 -1.93 -2.13
C TYR A 345 22.24 -3.41 -2.15
N ASP A 346 23.10 -4.25 -2.72
CA ASP A 346 22.88 -5.70 -2.79
C ASP A 346 22.95 -6.36 -1.41
N TRP A 347 23.63 -5.75 -0.44
CA TRP A 347 23.75 -6.27 0.91
C TRP A 347 22.50 -6.06 1.79
N GLY A 348 21.58 -5.17 1.41
CA GLY A 348 20.37 -4.93 2.20
C GLY A 348 19.71 -3.58 1.99
N LYS A 349 18.99 -3.14 3.02
CA LYS A 349 18.18 -1.93 3.00
C LYS A 349 18.57 -0.98 4.11
N ILE A 350 18.19 0.28 3.98
CA ILE A 350 18.46 1.32 4.96
C ILE A 350 17.15 2.04 5.31
N THR A 351 16.96 2.28 6.60
CA THR A 351 15.95 3.22 7.11
C THR A 351 16.64 4.28 7.97
N ARG A 352 15.97 5.41 8.18
CA ARG A 352 16.51 6.49 9.02
C ARG A 352 15.49 6.97 10.05
N LYS A 353 16.00 7.42 11.19
CA LYS A 353 15.19 8.06 12.24
C LYS A 353 16.07 9.02 13.02
N ASP A 354 15.69 10.28 13.10
CA ASP A 354 16.47 11.32 13.80
C ASP A 354 17.95 11.32 13.36
N LYS A 355 18.88 11.06 14.28
CA LYS A 355 20.32 10.97 14.04
C LYS A 355 20.81 9.57 13.70
N GLN A 356 19.91 8.63 13.45
CA GLN A 356 20.23 7.23 13.28
C GLN A 356 19.96 6.76 11.86
N LEU A 357 20.84 5.88 11.37
CA LEU A 357 20.60 5.02 10.23
C LEU A 357 20.59 3.57 10.70
N TYR A 358 19.65 2.81 10.19
CA TYR A 358 19.56 1.38 10.42
C TYR A 358 19.88 0.67 9.10
N LEU A 359 20.99 -0.06 9.07
CA LEU A 359 21.40 -0.89 7.95
C LEU A 359 20.88 -2.31 8.21
N ILE A 360 19.91 -2.72 7.44
CA ILE A 360 19.23 -4.00 7.60
C ILE A 360 19.84 -4.98 6.61
N LEU A 361 20.58 -5.98 7.11
CA LEU A 361 21.42 -6.89 6.33
C LEU A 361 20.56 -8.03 5.73
N SER A 362 19.68 -7.68 4.80
CA SER A 362 18.67 -8.58 4.22
C SER A 362 19.03 -9.15 2.84
N GLY A 363 20.23 -8.83 2.35
CA GLY A 363 20.70 -9.17 1.02
C GLY A 363 21.97 -10.04 1.01
N SER A 364 22.86 -9.84 0.06
CA SER A 364 24.07 -10.63 -0.15
C SER A 364 25.26 -10.09 0.63
N TYR A 365 26.12 -10.97 1.13
CA TYR A 365 27.37 -10.58 1.77
C TYR A 365 28.28 -9.83 0.80
N PRO A 366 28.80 -8.63 1.16
CA PRO A 366 29.74 -7.90 0.32
C PRO A 366 31.02 -8.70 0.08
N ALA A 367 31.49 -8.79 -1.15
CA ALA A 367 32.65 -9.63 -1.53
C ALA A 367 33.94 -9.29 -0.76
N ASP A 368 34.11 -8.04 -0.36
CA ASP A 368 35.25 -7.55 0.43
C ASP A 368 34.95 -7.45 1.94
N GLY A 369 33.75 -7.88 2.37
CA GLY A 369 33.30 -7.81 3.75
C GLY A 369 33.05 -6.39 4.26
N LYS A 370 32.86 -5.43 3.36
CA LYS A 370 32.71 -4.01 3.72
C LYS A 370 31.44 -3.37 3.19
N ILE A 371 30.86 -2.52 4.01
CA ILE A 371 29.78 -1.60 3.64
C ILE A 371 30.35 -0.19 3.68
N SER A 372 30.24 0.55 2.57
CA SER A 372 30.70 1.94 2.46
C SER A 372 29.56 2.85 2.11
N LEU A 373 29.40 3.95 2.87
CA LEU A 373 28.34 4.94 2.70
C LEU A 373 28.96 6.34 2.58
N ASP A 374 28.57 7.11 1.57
CA ASP A 374 28.96 8.53 1.45
C ASP A 374 27.93 9.39 2.18
N ILE A 375 28.34 10.00 3.31
CA ILE A 375 27.47 10.76 4.22
C ILE A 375 28.06 12.16 4.42
N PRO A 376 27.82 13.09 3.49
CA PRO A 376 28.43 14.41 3.51
C PRO A 376 28.08 15.21 4.77
N GLY A 377 29.11 15.78 5.40
CA GLY A 377 28.95 16.73 6.50
C GLY A 377 28.42 16.15 7.79
N ARG A 378 28.49 14.83 7.98
CA ARG A 378 28.06 14.13 9.22
C ARG A 378 29.23 13.36 9.80
N LYS A 379 29.31 13.35 11.12
CA LYS A 379 30.31 12.58 11.86
C LYS A 379 29.66 11.35 12.50
N LEU A 380 30.20 10.16 12.18
CA LEU A 380 29.82 8.93 12.85
C LEU A 380 30.30 8.96 14.30
N LEU A 381 29.38 8.79 15.24
CA LEU A 381 29.65 8.73 16.67
C LEU A 381 29.77 7.27 17.14
N LYS A 382 28.90 6.38 16.64
CA LYS A 382 28.80 5.00 17.09
C LYS A 382 28.24 4.09 16.00
N ALA A 383 28.72 2.85 15.94
CA ALA A 383 28.08 1.74 15.21
C ALA A 383 27.84 0.59 16.17
N GLU A 384 26.64 0.01 16.14
CA GLU A 384 26.17 -1.10 17.00
C GLU A 384 25.61 -2.21 16.12
N GLY A 385 25.72 -3.44 16.58
CA GLY A 385 25.31 -4.65 15.86
C GLY A 385 26.50 -5.45 15.36
N PRO A 386 26.36 -6.27 14.31
CA PRO A 386 27.40 -7.16 13.81
C PRO A 386 28.47 -6.41 12.99
N VAL A 387 29.23 -5.52 13.66
CA VAL A 387 30.33 -4.75 13.08
C VAL A 387 31.63 -5.10 13.76
N THR A 388 32.64 -5.51 12.99
CA THR A 388 33.95 -5.88 13.50
C THR A 388 34.95 -4.72 13.49
N ALA A 389 34.75 -3.75 12.60
CA ALA A 389 35.50 -2.50 12.54
C ALA A 389 34.70 -1.38 11.88
N GLN A 390 34.96 -0.14 12.29
CA GLN A 390 34.39 1.06 11.70
C GLN A 390 35.48 2.10 11.44
N ALA A 391 35.37 2.83 10.35
CA ALA A 391 36.24 3.94 10.01
C ALA A 391 35.46 5.04 9.27
N GLN A 392 35.87 6.30 9.42
CA GLN A 392 35.37 7.39 8.62
C GLN A 392 36.55 8.18 8.03
N LYS A 393 36.57 8.33 6.70
CA LYS A 393 37.53 9.15 6.02
C LYS A 393 36.80 10.20 5.16
N GLY A 394 36.86 11.45 5.55
CA GLY A 394 36.05 12.51 4.98
C GLY A 394 34.56 12.23 5.14
N ASN A 395 33.83 12.15 4.05
CA ASN A 395 32.39 11.82 4.05
C ASN A 395 32.10 10.31 4.05
N VAL A 396 33.11 9.47 3.79
CA VAL A 396 32.90 8.02 3.60
C VAL A 396 33.02 7.30 4.95
N VAL A 397 31.94 6.69 5.38
CA VAL A 397 31.87 5.74 6.48
C VAL A 397 32.05 4.34 5.92
N THR A 398 32.99 3.57 6.45
CA THR A 398 33.25 2.17 6.09
C THR A 398 33.12 1.28 7.31
N LEU A 399 32.31 0.23 7.17
CA LEU A 399 32.07 -0.78 8.19
C LEU A 399 32.60 -2.12 7.69
N SER A 400 33.31 -2.86 8.54
CA SER A 400 33.62 -4.26 8.29
C SER A 400 32.55 -5.11 8.97
N VAL A 401 31.90 -6.00 8.23
CA VAL A 401 30.80 -6.87 8.70
C VAL A 401 31.20 -8.32 8.53
N PRO A 402 30.86 -9.21 9.50
CA PRO A 402 31.19 -10.62 9.38
C PRO A 402 30.22 -11.32 8.43
N GLN A 403 30.71 -12.34 7.72
CA GLN A 403 29.87 -13.16 6.83
C GLN A 403 28.71 -13.84 7.60
N SER A 404 28.92 -14.17 8.88
CA SER A 404 27.89 -14.77 9.74
C SER A 404 26.67 -13.88 9.99
N ALA A 405 26.72 -12.58 9.68
CA ALA A 405 25.58 -11.68 9.73
C ALA A 405 24.65 -11.79 8.50
N PHE A 406 25.04 -12.59 7.51
CA PHE A 406 24.29 -12.78 6.25
C PHE A 406 23.91 -14.25 6.11
N THR A 407 22.76 -14.61 6.64
CA THR A 407 22.22 -15.98 6.59
C THR A 407 20.78 -15.98 6.08
N ASP A 408 20.31 -17.14 5.66
CA ASP A 408 18.90 -17.31 5.32
C ASP A 408 18.00 -17.49 6.57
N GLN A 409 18.62 -17.63 7.75
CA GLN A 409 17.92 -17.91 9.00
C GLN A 409 17.56 -16.66 9.80
N THR A 410 18.25 -15.55 9.58
CA THR A 410 18.02 -14.30 10.31
C THR A 410 18.41 -13.09 9.49
N ILE A 411 17.85 -11.94 9.84
CA ILE A 411 18.19 -10.64 9.27
C ILE A 411 18.76 -9.79 10.41
N GLU A 412 20.02 -9.43 10.28
CA GLU A 412 20.72 -8.62 11.28
C GLU A 412 20.59 -7.12 10.99
N VAL A 413 20.73 -6.31 12.02
CA VAL A 413 20.63 -4.84 11.92
C VAL A 413 21.89 -4.19 12.48
N VAL A 414 22.48 -3.27 11.73
CA VAL A 414 23.52 -2.35 12.20
C VAL A 414 22.91 -0.98 12.39
N GLN A 415 23.03 -0.44 13.60
CA GLN A 415 22.62 0.90 13.94
C GLN A 415 23.82 1.85 13.92
N LEU A 416 23.72 2.93 13.14
CA LEU A 416 24.71 4.01 13.10
C LEU A 416 24.13 5.27 13.74
N THR A 417 24.87 5.87 14.67
CA THR A 417 24.49 7.14 15.30
C THR A 417 25.42 8.25 14.84
N PHE A 418 24.85 9.34 14.35
CA PHE A 418 25.56 10.53 13.88
C PHE A 418 25.42 11.73 14.82
N ASP A 419 26.28 12.72 14.65
CA ASP A 419 26.20 14.00 15.37
C ASP A 419 24.96 14.82 15.02
N GLN A 420 24.45 14.67 13.79
CA GLN A 420 23.25 15.32 13.28
C GLN A 420 22.45 14.37 12.39
N PRO A 421 21.15 14.66 12.11
CA PRO A 421 20.34 13.86 11.18
C PRO A 421 21.00 13.73 9.81
N VAL A 422 20.87 12.53 9.22
CA VAL A 422 21.28 12.26 7.83
C VAL A 422 20.11 12.59 6.93
N GLU A 423 20.25 13.68 6.20
CA GLU A 423 19.21 14.14 5.30
C GLU A 423 19.17 13.34 3.99
N PRO A 424 17.99 13.19 3.37
CA PRO A 424 17.88 12.59 2.05
C PRO A 424 18.83 13.28 1.06
N GLN A 425 19.49 12.48 0.25
CA GLN A 425 20.28 13.03 -0.85
C GLN A 425 19.38 13.89 -1.74
N PRO A 426 19.78 15.12 -2.06
CA PRO A 426 18.97 15.98 -2.90
C PRO A 426 18.68 15.29 -4.24
N MET A 427 17.52 15.60 -4.81
CA MET A 427 17.21 15.19 -6.17
C MET A 427 18.40 15.48 -7.07
N ASN A 428 18.73 14.53 -7.94
CA ASN A 428 19.89 14.64 -8.79
C ASN A 428 19.93 15.98 -9.51
N SER A 429 20.94 16.76 -9.17
CA SER A 429 21.25 17.98 -9.88
C SER A 429 21.87 17.62 -11.21
N VAL A 430 21.17 17.88 -12.29
CA VAL A 430 21.69 17.66 -13.65
C VAL A 430 22.66 18.76 -13.99
N LYS A 431 23.93 18.41 -14.15
CA LYS A 431 25.01 19.32 -14.62
C LYS A 431 25.49 18.85 -15.98
N GLY A 432 25.50 19.77 -16.97
CA GLY A 432 26.02 19.46 -18.30
C GLY A 432 25.22 18.39 -19.04
N ASN A 433 25.90 17.50 -19.75
CA ASN A 433 25.30 16.34 -20.41
C ASN A 433 25.11 15.22 -19.39
N SER A 434 23.91 14.87 -19.13
CA SER A 434 23.55 13.83 -18.14
C SER A 434 22.55 12.86 -18.73
N LEU A 435 22.73 11.58 -18.42
CA LEU A 435 21.74 10.56 -18.72
C LEU A 435 20.67 10.57 -17.61
N LEU A 436 19.45 10.85 -17.98
CA LEU A 436 18.28 10.79 -17.08
C LEU A 436 17.68 9.40 -17.18
N THR A 437 17.61 8.70 -16.07
CA THR A 437 17.04 7.36 -15.98
C THR A 437 16.01 7.31 -14.84
N ALA A 438 15.17 6.30 -14.82
CA ALA A 438 14.28 6.04 -13.69
C ALA A 438 15.04 5.92 -12.37
N ALA A 439 16.25 5.34 -12.40
CA ALA A 439 17.09 5.15 -11.22
C ALA A 439 17.64 6.46 -10.64
N ASN A 440 17.80 7.51 -11.46
CA ASN A 440 18.29 8.82 -11.00
C ASN A 440 17.23 9.91 -10.98
N ALA A 441 15.96 9.55 -11.16
CA ALA A 441 14.80 10.42 -11.02
C ALA A 441 14.12 10.25 -9.66
N THR A 442 13.26 11.18 -9.32
CA THR A 442 12.28 10.96 -8.26
C THR A 442 10.97 10.54 -8.91
N PRO A 443 10.56 9.28 -8.80
CA PRO A 443 9.30 8.85 -9.35
C PRO A 443 8.15 9.43 -8.52
N ASN A 444 7.12 9.89 -9.20
CA ASN A 444 5.84 10.25 -8.61
C ASN A 444 4.79 9.38 -9.29
N TYR A 445 4.13 8.54 -8.50
CA TYR A 445 3.04 7.69 -8.99
C TYR A 445 1.73 8.42 -8.76
N SER A 446 0.96 8.66 -9.82
CA SER A 446 -0.46 8.90 -9.69
C SER A 446 -1.20 7.61 -9.99
N TYR A 447 -2.08 7.23 -9.08
CA TYR A 447 -2.95 6.08 -9.26
C TYR A 447 -4.27 6.58 -9.84
N SER A 448 -4.31 6.87 -11.14
CA SER A 448 -5.58 7.13 -11.79
C SER A 448 -6.24 5.81 -12.15
N CYS A 449 -7.31 5.49 -11.46
CA CYS A 449 -8.19 4.44 -11.87
C CYS A 449 -9.29 5.05 -12.76
N PHE A 450 -9.35 4.67 -14.00
CA PHE A 450 -10.41 4.17 -14.86
C PHE A 450 -11.06 5.08 -15.86
N ASP A 451 -10.83 4.67 -17.05
CA ASP A 451 -11.85 4.55 -18.07
C ASP A 451 -12.42 3.11 -18.06
N TYR A 452 -13.72 2.92 -18.16
CA TYR A 452 -14.44 1.63 -18.15
C TYR A 452 -13.88 0.56 -19.11
N TYR A 453 -13.10 0.96 -20.10
CA TYR A 453 -12.51 0.09 -21.13
C TYR A 453 -10.98 0.05 -21.13
N SER A 454 -10.31 0.76 -20.23
CA SER A 454 -8.87 0.81 -20.23
C SER A 454 -8.30 0.18 -18.97
N ASN A 455 -7.36 -0.73 -19.18
CA ASN A 455 -6.50 -1.29 -18.16
C ASN A 455 -5.88 -0.21 -17.27
N TYR A 456 -5.54 -0.57 -16.03
CA TYR A 456 -4.78 0.26 -15.09
C TYR A 456 -3.80 1.19 -15.80
N ARG A 457 -4.03 2.47 -15.70
CA ARG A 457 -3.05 3.47 -16.09
C ARG A 457 -2.37 3.98 -14.84
N SER A 458 -1.29 3.36 -14.46
CA SER A 458 -0.37 4.00 -13.53
C SER A 458 0.50 4.96 -14.32
N THR A 459 0.40 6.24 -14.02
CA THR A 459 1.30 7.25 -14.55
C THR A 459 2.48 7.39 -13.60
N VAL A 460 3.68 7.22 -14.12
CA VAL A 460 4.88 7.52 -13.36
C VAL A 460 5.48 8.79 -13.93
N SER A 461 5.46 9.86 -13.14
CA SER A 461 6.19 11.06 -13.48
C SER A 461 7.57 11.04 -12.84
N TYR A 462 8.56 11.58 -13.55
CA TYR A 462 9.91 11.68 -13.08
C TYR A 462 10.31 13.15 -12.97
N THR A 463 10.84 13.56 -11.83
CA THR A 463 11.29 14.93 -11.63
C THR A 463 12.81 14.98 -11.47
N TRP A 464 13.45 15.88 -12.21
CA TRP A 464 14.87 16.20 -12.10
C TRP A 464 15.06 17.67 -11.78
N ASN A 465 16.07 18.01 -11.00
CA ASN A 465 16.44 19.39 -10.74
C ASN A 465 17.58 19.82 -11.68
N ILE A 466 17.30 20.80 -12.55
CA ILE A 466 18.30 21.36 -13.48
C ILE A 466 18.88 22.63 -12.88
N GLN A 467 20.16 22.62 -12.53
CA GLN A 467 20.83 23.70 -11.79
C GLN A 467 21.17 24.97 -12.61
N LYS A 468 21.05 24.91 -13.93
CA LYS A 468 21.30 26.09 -14.79
C LYS A 468 20.19 26.29 -15.79
N ASN A 469 19.62 27.48 -15.80
CA ASN A 469 18.71 27.91 -16.85
C ASN A 469 19.44 28.02 -18.21
N GLY A 470 18.75 27.73 -19.29
CA GLY A 470 19.25 27.85 -20.65
C GLY A 470 18.70 26.81 -21.60
N LEU A 471 19.01 26.97 -22.88
CA LEU A 471 18.66 25.99 -23.90
C LEU A 471 19.25 24.62 -23.59
N ARG A 472 18.46 23.59 -23.71
CA ARG A 472 18.85 22.19 -23.54
C ARG A 472 18.42 21.38 -24.73
N ARG A 473 19.29 20.51 -25.21
CA ARG A 473 18.92 19.43 -26.13
C ARG A 473 18.61 18.19 -25.31
N MET A 474 17.46 17.61 -25.55
CA MET A 474 17.05 16.36 -24.94
C MET A 474 17.06 15.28 -26.00
N GLU A 475 17.61 14.14 -25.67
CA GLU A 475 17.59 12.93 -26.48
C GLU A 475 16.87 11.84 -25.68
N LEU A 476 15.86 11.23 -26.28
CA LEU A 476 15.14 10.09 -25.70
C LEU A 476 15.80 8.81 -26.20
N LEU A 477 16.23 7.98 -25.26
CA LEU A 477 16.68 6.63 -25.53
C LEU A 477 15.53 5.68 -25.30
N TYR A 478 15.17 4.92 -26.30
CA TYR A 478 14.07 3.96 -26.27
C TYR A 478 14.45 2.63 -26.95
N THR A 479 13.71 1.58 -26.65
CA THR A 479 13.96 0.28 -27.29
C THR A 479 13.32 0.23 -28.68
N PRO A 480 13.81 -0.62 -29.61
CA PRO A 480 13.20 -0.78 -30.94
C PRO A 480 11.71 -1.11 -30.92
N GLN A 481 11.23 -1.78 -29.86
CA GLN A 481 9.81 -2.13 -29.68
C GLN A 481 8.92 -0.90 -29.38
N GLU A 482 9.53 0.23 -29.02
CA GLU A 482 8.83 1.47 -28.72
C GLU A 482 8.78 2.45 -29.89
N GLU A 483 9.46 2.13 -30.99
CA GLU A 483 9.44 2.96 -32.19
C GLU A 483 8.01 3.14 -32.72
N GLY A 484 7.67 4.39 -33.06
CA GLY A 484 6.34 4.76 -33.54
C GLY A 484 5.31 5.05 -32.44
N LYS A 485 5.61 4.79 -31.17
CA LYS A 485 4.74 5.19 -30.05
C LYS A 485 4.73 6.69 -29.86
N GLU A 486 3.59 7.22 -29.44
CA GLU A 486 3.44 8.62 -29.03
C GLU A 486 3.64 8.73 -27.52
N ILE A 487 4.42 9.72 -27.10
CA ILE A 487 4.64 10.07 -25.69
C ILE A 487 4.30 11.54 -25.45
N GLU A 488 3.87 11.83 -24.25
CA GLU A 488 3.64 13.19 -23.80
C GLU A 488 4.78 13.65 -22.89
N LEU A 489 5.32 14.82 -23.21
CA LEU A 489 6.35 15.48 -22.40
C LEU A 489 5.80 16.79 -21.88
N THR A 490 5.75 16.96 -20.58
CA THR A 490 5.45 18.23 -19.96
C THR A 490 6.75 18.90 -19.53
N VAL A 491 7.02 20.08 -20.07
CA VAL A 491 8.20 20.85 -19.73
C VAL A 491 7.75 22.24 -19.31
N ASP A 492 8.05 22.61 -18.07
CA ASP A 492 7.70 23.92 -17.50
C ASP A 492 6.17 24.23 -17.63
N GLY A 493 5.33 23.19 -17.45
CA GLY A 493 3.88 23.28 -17.60
C GLY A 493 3.37 23.23 -19.05
N SER A 494 4.25 23.16 -20.06
CA SER A 494 3.88 23.07 -21.47
C SER A 494 3.91 21.60 -21.92
N LEU A 495 2.80 21.11 -22.47
CA LEU A 495 2.66 19.76 -23.00
C LEU A 495 3.17 19.67 -24.43
N HIS A 496 4.02 18.67 -24.70
CA HIS A 496 4.58 18.36 -26.02
C HIS A 496 4.26 16.91 -26.36
N GLN A 497 3.65 16.67 -27.50
CA GLN A 497 3.49 15.33 -28.04
C GLN A 497 4.67 14.99 -28.95
N VAL A 498 5.29 13.85 -28.69
CA VAL A 498 6.48 13.38 -29.41
C VAL A 498 6.25 11.96 -29.88
N LYS A 499 6.39 11.74 -31.20
CA LYS A 499 6.39 10.38 -31.76
C LYS A 499 7.82 9.84 -31.81
N LEU A 500 8.02 8.69 -31.21
CA LEU A 500 9.31 8.03 -31.18
C LEU A 500 9.70 7.58 -32.60
N GLY A 501 10.93 7.86 -33.04
CA GLY A 501 11.44 7.56 -34.38
C GLY A 501 11.42 8.72 -35.35
N GLU A 502 10.75 9.83 -35.11
CA GLU A 502 10.69 10.97 -36.04
C GLU A 502 11.89 11.95 -35.97
N GLY A 503 12.86 11.71 -35.11
CA GLY A 503 14.16 12.39 -35.08
C GLY A 503 14.16 13.91 -34.96
N LYS A 504 13.07 14.53 -34.50
CA LYS A 504 13.00 16.00 -34.32
C LYS A 504 13.56 16.44 -32.99
N ALA A 505 14.59 17.28 -33.03
CA ALA A 505 15.08 17.96 -31.84
C ALA A 505 14.03 18.96 -31.35
N VAL A 506 13.60 18.83 -30.09
CA VAL A 506 12.76 19.83 -29.42
C VAL A 506 13.68 20.76 -28.63
N ASN A 507 13.69 22.04 -28.99
CA ASN A 507 14.43 23.06 -28.22
C ASN A 507 13.53 23.53 -27.07
N LEU A 508 13.96 23.28 -25.84
CA LEU A 508 13.23 23.65 -24.62
C LEU A 508 13.82 24.94 -24.04
N PRO A 509 13.09 26.06 -24.05
CA PRO A 509 13.55 27.28 -23.41
C PRO A 509 13.32 27.20 -21.89
N ASN A 510 14.34 27.57 -21.11
CA ASN A 510 14.26 27.82 -19.65
C ASN A 510 13.70 26.67 -18.80
N ALA A 511 14.44 25.62 -18.66
CA ALA A 511 13.90 24.43 -18.04
C ALA A 511 14.16 24.33 -16.52
N LYS A 512 13.11 24.47 -15.72
CA LYS A 512 12.86 23.53 -14.63
C LYS A 512 12.08 22.39 -15.26
N VAL A 513 12.69 21.24 -15.49
CA VAL A 513 12.02 20.14 -16.19
C VAL A 513 11.24 19.31 -15.19
N ALA A 514 9.93 19.47 -15.16
CA ALA A 514 9.03 18.44 -14.68
C ALA A 514 8.72 17.52 -15.87
N TRP A 515 9.02 16.24 -15.76
CA TRP A 515 8.69 15.27 -16.78
C TRP A 515 7.26 14.83 -16.59
N GLY A 516 6.43 15.01 -17.59
CA GLY A 516 5.14 14.43 -17.67
C GLY A 516 5.20 12.92 -17.97
N GLU A 517 4.15 12.34 -17.78
CA GLU A 517 3.68 10.98 -17.74
C GLU A 517 4.34 10.03 -18.75
N ARG A 518 4.94 8.95 -18.24
CA ARG A 518 5.33 7.80 -19.05
C ARG A 518 4.30 6.69 -18.85
N TYR A 519 3.62 6.30 -19.92
CA TYR A 519 2.83 5.09 -19.91
C TYR A 519 3.79 3.88 -19.87
N LEU A 520 3.85 3.21 -18.73
CA LEU A 520 4.43 1.89 -18.65
C LEU A 520 3.32 0.91 -19.04
N SER A 521 3.28 0.50 -20.31
CA SER A 521 2.63 -0.76 -20.63
C SER A 521 3.49 -1.83 -19.95
N GLY A 522 2.98 -2.43 -18.87
CA GLY A 522 3.58 -3.62 -18.31
C GLY A 522 3.70 -4.71 -19.39
N PRO A 523 4.64 -5.64 -19.22
CA PRO A 523 4.67 -6.81 -20.08
C PRO A 523 3.33 -7.53 -19.94
N GLY A 524 2.73 -7.86 -21.09
CA GLY A 524 1.54 -8.68 -21.19
C GLY A 524 1.79 -10.10 -20.70
#